data_dc41ebc37639d255f137b5efec2cd8ff
#
_entry.id   dc41ebc37639d255f137b5efec2cd8ff
#
_cell.length_a   1.000
_cell.length_b   1.000
_cell.length_c   1.000
_cell.angle_alpha   90.00
_cell.angle_beta   90.00
_cell.angle_gamma   90.00
#
_symmetry.space_group_name_H-M   'P 1'
#
loop_
_entity.id
_entity.type
_entity.pdbx_description
1 polymer ?
#
loop_
_entity_poly.entity_id
_entity_poly.type
_entity_poly.pdbx_seq_one_letter_code
_entity_poly.pdbx_strand_id
1 'polypeptide(L)'
;MIRRPPRSTQSRSSAASDVYKRQRECKPNNAQWEKDGMVSREVWLKAGANNFFGIDVPEEYGGMGIDDFRYNTILIEESVRAENPGFGHSVQNDLVVPYLIRHCNEEQKKRWLPKICSGETIGALAMTEPGGGSDLAAIKTTAKDMGDHYLVNGSKTFITNGLLSDLVIVACKTDSKNGAHGISLIILERGMEGFERGNKLHKMGQIAQDTAEMFFKDVKVPKDNLLGEEGKGFYYMMESLPKERLSIAAGSVAVIEFVLELTIKYCHERKAFGQKIGSFQNSKFKLAEMTTEAEIARTFYDQCVFELNDKKLTPEKAAMAKWWITELELKVVNQCLQLHGGYGYILEYPVAQAYLNSRVQTIYGGTTEIMKEIIGKSLGF
;
A
#
# COMPACT_ATOMS: atom_id res chain seq x y z
N MET A 1 -32.08 -2.62 3.59
CA MET A 1 -31.17 -1.57 4.11
C MET A 1 -30.44 -2.13 5.32
N ILE A 2 -29.33 -2.81 5.11
CA ILE A 2 -28.48 -3.26 6.22
C ILE A 2 -27.69 -2.02 6.67
N ARG A 3 -28.01 -1.54 7.88
CA ARG A 3 -27.29 -0.40 8.46
C ARG A 3 -25.83 -0.80 8.65
N ARG A 4 -24.90 -0.03 8.08
CA ARG A 4 -23.47 -0.09 8.43
C ARG A 4 -23.36 -0.15 9.97
N PRO A 5 -22.50 -1.00 10.55
CA PRO A 5 -22.31 -1.02 11.99
C PRO A 5 -22.04 0.41 12.47
N PRO A 6 -22.55 0.82 13.65
CA PRO A 6 -22.41 2.19 14.10
C PRO A 6 -20.92 2.51 14.29
N ARG A 7 -20.39 3.31 13.37
CA ARG A 7 -19.11 3.97 13.61
C ARG A 7 -19.30 4.79 14.88
N SER A 8 -18.40 4.66 15.87
CA SER A 8 -18.49 5.48 17.08
C SER A 8 -18.59 6.96 16.68
N THR A 9 -19.32 7.78 17.44
CA THR A 9 -19.48 9.21 17.16
C THR A 9 -18.12 9.92 17.05
N GLN A 10 -17.12 9.46 17.78
CA GLN A 10 -15.76 9.97 17.77
C GLN A 10 -15.01 9.62 16.48
N SER A 11 -15.20 8.40 15.92
CA SER A 11 -14.61 8.00 14.63
C SER A 11 -15.25 8.73 13.44
N ARG A 12 -16.54 9.08 13.52
CA ARG A 12 -17.22 9.88 12.49
C ARG A 12 -16.72 11.33 12.44
N SER A 13 -16.43 11.94 13.58
CA SER A 13 -15.90 13.31 13.65
C SER A 13 -14.48 13.40 13.11
N SER A 14 -13.60 12.45 13.46
CA SER A 14 -12.24 12.40 12.94
C SER A 14 -12.23 12.06 11.45
N ALA A 15 -12.98 11.05 11.00
CA ALA A 15 -13.08 10.69 9.59
C ALA A 15 -13.61 11.86 8.74
N ALA A 16 -14.66 12.57 9.18
CA ALA A 16 -15.16 13.75 8.47
C ALA A 16 -14.11 14.89 8.38
N SER A 17 -13.32 15.09 9.44
CA SER A 17 -12.19 16.04 9.44
C SER A 17 -11.10 15.62 8.46
N ASP A 18 -10.83 14.32 8.35
CA ASP A 18 -9.82 13.75 7.46
C ASP A 18 -10.22 13.87 5.98
N VAL A 19 -11.48 13.57 5.66
CA VAL A 19 -12.05 13.78 4.31
C VAL A 19 -11.83 15.21 3.87
N TYR A 20 -12.25 16.18 4.70
CA TYR A 20 -12.17 17.59 4.38
C TYR A 20 -10.71 18.07 4.20
N LYS A 21 -9.80 17.62 5.07
CA LYS A 21 -8.39 17.97 4.99
C LYS A 21 -7.70 17.41 3.76
N ARG A 22 -7.90 16.11 3.45
CA ARG A 22 -7.28 15.48 2.29
C ARG A 22 -7.79 16.05 0.96
N GLN A 23 -9.08 16.24 0.83
CA GLN A 23 -9.65 16.90 -0.36
C GLN A 23 -9.12 18.32 -0.53
N ARG A 24 -8.93 19.06 0.56
CA ARG A 24 -8.42 20.41 0.54
C ARG A 24 -6.91 20.49 0.28
N GLU A 25 -6.12 19.62 0.88
CA GLU A 25 -4.66 19.68 0.81
C GLU A 25 -4.09 18.85 -0.37
N CYS A 26 -4.74 17.75 -0.76
CA CYS A 26 -4.22 16.85 -1.79
C CYS A 26 -4.80 17.13 -3.17
N LYS A 27 -6.12 17.19 -3.31
CA LYS A 27 -6.76 17.28 -4.63
C LYS A 27 -6.28 18.49 -5.48
N PRO A 28 -6.08 19.69 -4.94
CA PRO A 28 -5.55 20.82 -5.73
C PRO A 28 -4.12 20.64 -6.23
N ASN A 29 -3.33 19.79 -5.55
CA ASN A 29 -1.93 19.56 -5.85
C ASN A 29 -1.66 18.33 -6.72
N ASN A 30 -2.64 17.45 -6.93
CA ASN A 30 -2.46 16.19 -7.63
C ASN A 30 -1.86 16.37 -9.03
N ALA A 31 -2.36 17.30 -9.83
CA ALA A 31 -1.86 17.54 -11.18
C ALA A 31 -0.39 18.01 -11.20
N GLN A 32 0.05 18.77 -10.19
CA GLN A 32 1.45 19.14 -10.06
C GLN A 32 2.31 17.97 -9.61
N TRP A 33 1.85 17.18 -8.64
CA TRP A 33 2.57 15.99 -8.18
C TRP A 33 2.70 14.91 -9.26
N GLU A 34 1.73 14.79 -10.15
CA GLU A 34 1.87 13.91 -11.33
C GLU A 34 2.97 14.38 -12.27
N LYS A 35 3.09 15.70 -12.52
CA LYS A 35 4.20 16.28 -13.32
C LYS A 35 5.54 16.05 -12.63
N ASP A 36 5.63 16.30 -11.32
CA ASP A 36 6.84 16.11 -10.54
C ASP A 36 7.14 14.61 -10.34
N GLY A 37 6.09 13.77 -10.41
CA GLY A 37 6.11 12.34 -10.19
C GLY A 37 6.42 11.94 -8.77
N MET A 38 6.12 12.81 -7.83
CA MET A 38 6.19 12.56 -6.41
C MET A 38 5.33 13.55 -5.62
N VAL A 39 4.85 13.13 -4.48
CA VAL A 39 4.13 13.96 -3.52
C VAL A 39 5.13 14.79 -2.72
N SER A 40 4.83 16.06 -2.45
CA SER A 40 5.74 16.94 -1.71
C SER A 40 5.94 16.49 -0.26
N ARG A 41 7.16 16.69 0.28
CA ARG A 41 7.45 16.40 1.70
C ARG A 41 6.58 17.21 2.68
N GLU A 42 6.14 18.39 2.27
CA GLU A 42 5.24 19.22 3.09
C GLU A 42 3.94 18.48 3.44
N VAL A 43 3.38 17.71 2.53
CA VAL A 43 2.17 16.90 2.80
C VAL A 43 2.45 15.78 3.80
N TRP A 44 3.64 15.19 3.79
CA TRP A 44 4.04 14.22 4.80
C TRP A 44 4.08 14.82 6.19
N LEU A 45 4.69 16.00 6.35
CA LEU A 45 4.71 16.73 7.62
C LEU A 45 3.30 17.12 8.07
N LYS A 46 2.45 17.63 7.17
CA LYS A 46 1.05 17.92 7.48
C LYS A 46 0.27 16.68 7.90
N ALA A 47 0.51 15.54 7.27
CA ALA A 47 -0.11 14.28 7.63
C ALA A 47 0.31 13.81 9.03
N GLY A 48 1.61 13.89 9.35
CA GLY A 48 2.12 13.60 10.68
C GLY A 48 1.53 14.53 11.75
N ALA A 49 1.50 15.84 11.52
CA ALA A 49 0.89 16.82 12.42
C ALA A 49 -0.62 16.59 12.67
N ASN A 50 -1.28 15.79 11.82
CA ASN A 50 -2.67 15.38 11.98
C ASN A 50 -2.83 13.92 12.44
N ASN A 51 -1.78 13.28 12.94
CA ASN A 51 -1.75 11.90 13.42
C ASN A 51 -2.19 10.87 12.38
N PHE A 52 -1.86 11.09 11.09
CA PHE A 52 -2.15 10.12 10.03
C PHE A 52 -1.10 9.01 9.93
N PHE A 53 0.01 9.15 10.67
CA PHE A 53 1.05 8.15 10.77
C PHE A 53 1.14 7.58 12.17
N GLY A 54 1.55 6.32 12.28
CA GLY A 54 1.76 5.66 13.56
C GLY A 54 0.49 5.47 14.39
N ILE A 55 -0.63 5.11 13.76
CA ILE A 55 -1.91 4.86 14.44
C ILE A 55 -1.74 3.77 15.51
N ASP A 56 -1.03 2.70 15.17
CA ASP A 56 -0.74 1.55 16.04
C ASP A 56 0.58 1.68 16.83
N VAL A 57 1.34 2.74 16.62
CA VAL A 57 2.55 3.04 17.41
C VAL A 57 2.14 3.47 18.83
N PRO A 58 2.78 2.92 19.89
CA PRO A 58 2.54 3.37 21.27
C PRO A 58 2.74 4.88 21.46
N GLU A 59 1.92 5.47 22.34
CA GLU A 59 1.95 6.92 22.60
C GLU A 59 3.34 7.42 23.07
N GLU A 60 4.08 6.60 23.81
CA GLU A 60 5.44 6.92 24.27
C GLU A 60 6.44 7.16 23.13
N TYR A 61 6.15 6.67 21.91
CA TYR A 61 6.93 6.92 20.69
C TYR A 61 6.25 7.90 19.74
N GLY A 62 5.22 8.62 20.18
CA GLY A 62 4.54 9.66 19.41
C GLY A 62 3.39 9.16 18.52
N GLY A 63 2.97 7.93 18.67
CA GLY A 63 1.80 7.36 17.98
C GLY A 63 0.50 7.55 18.73
N MET A 64 -0.57 6.88 18.27
CA MET A 64 -1.91 6.94 18.86
C MET A 64 -2.22 5.73 19.76
N GLY A 65 -1.41 4.68 19.76
CA GLY A 65 -1.62 3.45 20.53
C GLY A 65 -2.85 2.63 20.13
N ILE A 66 -3.37 2.80 18.92
CA ILE A 66 -4.62 2.19 18.46
C ILE A 66 -4.31 0.98 17.57
N ASP A 67 -4.36 -0.24 18.12
CA ASP A 67 -4.22 -1.50 17.36
C ASP A 67 -5.57 -1.92 16.76
N ASP A 68 -6.06 -1.12 15.81
CA ASP A 68 -7.31 -1.38 15.09
C ASP A 68 -7.17 -0.97 13.62
N PHE A 69 -7.09 -1.96 12.74
CA PHE A 69 -6.86 -1.75 11.31
C PHE A 69 -7.98 -0.98 10.60
N ARG A 70 -9.16 -0.85 11.21
CA ARG A 70 -10.26 -0.03 10.66
C ARG A 70 -9.86 1.44 10.49
N TYR A 71 -8.95 1.97 11.32
CA TYR A 71 -8.43 3.32 11.16
C TYR A 71 -7.57 3.45 9.89
N ASN A 72 -6.70 2.48 9.63
CA ASN A 72 -5.91 2.43 8.39
C ASN A 72 -6.82 2.30 7.16
N THR A 73 -7.86 1.47 7.24
CA THR A 73 -8.89 1.33 6.19
C THR A 73 -9.53 2.67 5.86
N ILE A 74 -9.95 3.46 6.87
CA ILE A 74 -10.53 4.79 6.67
C ILE A 74 -9.54 5.72 5.95
N LEU A 75 -8.27 5.73 6.36
CA LEU A 75 -7.25 6.54 5.70
C LEU A 75 -7.06 6.17 4.23
N ILE A 76 -7.10 4.89 3.89
CA ILE A 76 -7.00 4.38 2.52
C ILE A 76 -8.23 4.81 1.71
N GLU A 77 -9.44 4.58 2.23
CA GLU A 77 -10.70 4.96 1.58
C GLU A 77 -10.74 6.46 1.27
N GLU A 78 -10.33 7.29 2.23
CA GLU A 78 -10.32 8.75 2.04
C GLU A 78 -9.24 9.22 1.06
N SER A 79 -8.13 8.51 0.94
CA SER A 79 -7.13 8.78 -0.10
C SER A 79 -7.68 8.52 -1.50
N VAL A 80 -8.45 7.45 -1.68
CA VAL A 80 -9.13 7.15 -2.94
C VAL A 80 -10.17 8.23 -3.27
N ARG A 81 -10.99 8.64 -2.31
CA ARG A 81 -12.00 9.71 -2.49
C ARG A 81 -11.37 11.08 -2.78
N ALA A 82 -10.16 11.33 -2.29
CA ALA A 82 -9.38 12.53 -2.59
C ALA A 82 -8.67 12.45 -3.95
N GLU A 83 -8.85 11.36 -4.69
CA GLU A 83 -8.19 11.12 -5.99
C GLU A 83 -6.66 11.25 -5.92
N ASN A 84 -6.06 10.82 -4.78
CA ASN A 84 -4.62 10.95 -4.53
C ASN A 84 -3.94 9.58 -4.40
N PRO A 85 -3.73 8.86 -5.52
CA PRO A 85 -3.05 7.57 -5.53
C PRO A 85 -1.53 7.67 -5.31
N GLY A 86 -0.98 8.90 -5.38
CA GLY A 86 0.47 9.13 -5.27
C GLY A 86 1.00 9.20 -3.85
N PHE A 87 0.13 9.36 -2.85
CA PHE A 87 0.57 9.50 -1.46
C PHE A 87 0.81 8.14 -0.82
N GLY A 88 2.06 7.71 -0.77
CA GLY A 88 2.50 6.41 -0.29
C GLY A 88 2.38 6.18 1.23
N HIS A 89 1.36 6.76 1.88
CA HIS A 89 1.14 6.67 3.33
C HIS A 89 0.89 5.24 3.81
N SER A 90 0.23 4.41 3.01
CA SER A 90 -0.03 3.00 3.36
C SER A 90 1.26 2.19 3.43
N VAL A 91 2.26 2.49 2.60
CA VAL A 91 3.57 1.85 2.72
C VAL A 91 4.21 2.19 4.06
N GLN A 92 4.09 3.42 4.53
CA GLN A 92 4.58 3.81 5.85
C GLN A 92 3.79 3.13 6.98
N ASN A 93 2.45 3.26 6.99
CA ASN A 93 1.61 2.79 8.09
C ASN A 93 1.41 1.27 8.12
N ASP A 94 1.23 0.65 6.95
CA ASP A 94 0.77 -0.73 6.89
C ASP A 94 1.92 -1.72 6.64
N LEU A 95 3.06 -1.21 6.11
CA LEU A 95 4.25 -2.00 5.87
C LEU A 95 5.37 -1.62 6.85
N VAL A 96 5.97 -0.44 6.73
CA VAL A 96 7.19 -0.06 7.48
C VAL A 96 6.96 -0.03 9.00
N VAL A 97 5.92 0.67 9.45
CA VAL A 97 5.62 0.83 10.90
C VAL A 97 5.44 -0.52 11.61
N PRO A 98 4.68 -1.50 11.09
CA PRO A 98 4.55 -2.81 11.73
C PRO A 98 5.88 -3.55 11.93
N TYR A 99 6.81 -3.46 10.98
CA TYR A 99 8.16 -4.04 11.15
C TYR A 99 8.91 -3.37 12.29
N LEU A 100 8.86 -2.03 12.37
CA LEU A 100 9.54 -1.30 13.42
C LEU A 100 8.96 -1.59 14.82
N ILE A 101 7.63 -1.61 14.94
CA ILE A 101 6.96 -1.92 16.22
C ILE A 101 7.34 -3.31 16.73
N ARG A 102 7.31 -4.32 15.83
CA ARG A 102 7.45 -5.73 16.21
C ARG A 102 8.89 -6.15 16.44
N HIS A 103 9.82 -5.63 15.65
CA HIS A 103 11.17 -6.19 15.56
C HIS A 103 12.28 -5.24 16.00
N CYS A 104 12.02 -3.93 16.17
CA CYS A 104 12.99 -3.01 16.78
C CYS A 104 13.13 -3.26 18.27
N ASN A 105 14.37 -3.13 18.77
CA ASN A 105 14.62 -2.97 20.20
C ASN A 105 14.20 -1.56 20.67
N GLU A 106 14.24 -1.31 21.98
CA GLU A 106 13.77 -0.06 22.58
C GLU A 106 14.56 1.19 22.13
N GLU A 107 15.86 1.05 21.89
CA GLU A 107 16.70 2.16 21.42
C GLU A 107 16.36 2.51 19.96
N GLN A 108 16.16 1.50 19.14
CA GLN A 108 15.74 1.64 17.74
C GLN A 108 14.34 2.28 17.65
N LYS A 109 13.38 1.85 18.46
CA LYS A 109 12.02 2.43 18.53
C LYS A 109 12.10 3.93 18.88
N LYS A 110 12.83 4.29 19.93
CA LYS A 110 13.03 5.68 20.34
C LYS A 110 13.72 6.53 19.27
N ARG A 111 14.60 5.92 18.48
CA ARG A 111 15.34 6.61 17.41
C ARG A 111 14.47 6.93 16.21
N TRP A 112 13.63 5.98 15.76
CA TRP A 112 12.96 6.07 14.45
C TRP A 112 11.46 6.37 14.53
N LEU A 113 10.71 5.77 15.48
CA LEU A 113 9.25 5.89 15.51
C LEU A 113 8.74 7.33 15.67
N PRO A 114 9.31 8.19 16.55
CA PRO A 114 8.80 9.56 16.70
C PRO A 114 8.86 10.36 15.40
N LYS A 115 9.94 10.24 14.63
CA LYS A 115 10.11 10.93 13.35
C LYS A 115 9.23 10.37 12.24
N ILE A 116 8.92 9.07 12.29
CA ILE A 116 7.95 8.42 11.39
C ILE A 116 6.54 8.92 11.69
N CYS A 117 6.15 9.01 12.96
CA CYS A 117 4.83 9.50 13.36
C CYS A 117 4.65 10.99 13.00
N SER A 118 5.68 11.81 13.14
CA SER A 118 5.64 13.24 12.75
C SER A 118 5.68 13.48 11.24
N GLY A 119 5.98 12.46 10.43
CA GLY A 119 6.15 12.58 8.97
C GLY A 119 7.50 13.21 8.56
N GLU A 120 8.41 13.48 9.50
CA GLU A 120 9.78 13.93 9.22
C GLU A 120 10.59 12.84 8.52
N THR A 121 10.41 11.59 8.93
CA THR A 121 11.05 10.42 8.31
C THR A 121 10.04 9.67 7.46
N ILE A 122 10.35 9.52 6.18
CA ILE A 122 9.58 8.72 5.23
C ILE A 122 10.24 7.35 5.14
N GLY A 123 9.43 6.30 5.34
CA GLY A 123 9.88 4.92 5.29
C GLY A 123 9.64 4.25 3.94
N ALA A 124 10.51 3.31 3.60
CA ALA A 124 10.36 2.38 2.47
C ALA A 124 10.73 0.96 2.86
N LEU A 125 10.20 -0.01 2.12
CA LEU A 125 10.50 -1.43 2.26
C LEU A 125 11.07 -1.96 0.95
N ALA A 126 12.30 -2.43 0.96
CA ALA A 126 13.05 -2.83 -0.22
C ALA A 126 13.31 -4.34 -0.23
N MET A 127 12.39 -5.09 -0.84
CA MET A 127 12.48 -6.55 -1.01
C MET A 127 12.89 -6.92 -2.43
N THR A 128 12.16 -6.42 -3.44
CA THR A 128 12.26 -6.81 -4.85
C THR A 128 13.59 -6.40 -5.48
N GLU A 129 14.16 -7.29 -6.29
CA GLU A 129 15.38 -7.07 -7.05
C GLU A 129 15.14 -7.16 -8.55
N PRO A 130 16.03 -6.62 -9.41
CA PRO A 130 15.90 -6.75 -10.86
C PRO A 130 15.80 -8.22 -11.34
N GLY A 131 16.36 -9.16 -10.58
CA GLY A 131 16.35 -10.59 -10.88
C GLY A 131 15.16 -11.38 -10.34
N GLY A 132 14.30 -10.77 -9.51
CA GLY A 132 13.16 -11.50 -8.93
C GLY A 132 12.32 -10.69 -7.93
N GLY A 133 11.00 -10.87 -8.01
CA GLY A 133 10.02 -10.29 -7.09
C GLY A 133 9.21 -11.36 -6.37
N SER A 134 8.64 -12.33 -7.10
CA SER A 134 7.85 -13.41 -6.50
C SER A 134 8.68 -14.39 -5.69
N ASP A 135 9.92 -14.67 -6.11
CA ASP A 135 10.87 -15.53 -5.40
C ASP A 135 11.77 -14.70 -4.47
N LEU A 136 11.23 -14.32 -3.31
CA LEU A 136 11.97 -13.56 -2.31
C LEU A 136 13.14 -14.36 -1.68
N ALA A 137 13.13 -15.69 -1.72
CA ALA A 137 14.21 -16.51 -1.21
C ALA A 137 15.48 -16.41 -2.09
N ALA A 138 15.33 -16.05 -3.37
CA ALA A 138 16.40 -15.95 -4.35
C ALA A 138 17.07 -14.57 -4.43
N ILE A 139 16.80 -13.63 -3.50
CA ILE A 139 17.46 -12.31 -3.48
C ILE A 139 18.98 -12.45 -3.46
N LYS A 140 19.66 -11.48 -4.06
CA LYS A 140 21.14 -11.48 -4.22
C LYS A 140 21.84 -10.36 -3.44
N THR A 141 21.09 -9.32 -3.00
CA THR A 141 21.65 -8.28 -2.13
C THR A 141 22.24 -8.91 -0.88
N THR A 142 23.48 -8.60 -0.57
CA THR A 142 24.23 -9.17 0.55
C THR A 142 24.50 -8.12 1.63
N ALA A 143 24.64 -8.58 2.85
CA ALA A 143 25.11 -7.79 3.99
C ALA A 143 26.18 -8.61 4.73
N LYS A 144 27.44 -8.43 4.35
CA LYS A 144 28.55 -9.17 4.94
C LYS A 144 28.87 -8.60 6.31
N ASP A 145 28.95 -9.49 7.31
CA ASP A 145 29.41 -9.14 8.65
C ASP A 145 30.90 -8.82 8.65
N MET A 146 31.27 -7.60 9.09
CA MET A 146 32.65 -7.12 9.21
C MET A 146 33.09 -6.96 10.67
N GLY A 147 32.27 -7.42 11.63
CA GLY A 147 32.49 -7.33 13.06
C GLY A 147 31.76 -6.13 13.68
N ASP A 148 32.15 -4.92 13.38
CA ASP A 148 31.57 -3.67 13.90
C ASP A 148 30.45 -3.10 13.02
N HIS A 149 30.35 -3.52 11.75
CA HIS A 149 29.32 -3.08 10.82
C HIS A 149 28.96 -4.21 9.82
N TYR A 150 27.86 -4.02 9.08
CA TYR A 150 27.55 -4.77 7.87
C TYR A 150 28.01 -4.01 6.63
N LEU A 151 28.60 -4.73 5.68
CA LEU A 151 28.94 -4.20 4.37
C LEU A 151 27.87 -4.64 3.37
N VAL A 152 27.01 -3.69 2.96
CA VAL A 152 25.85 -3.98 2.10
C VAL A 152 26.19 -3.73 0.64
N ASN A 153 25.90 -4.74 -0.20
CA ASN A 153 26.09 -4.70 -1.66
C ASN A 153 24.90 -5.32 -2.39
N GLY A 154 24.45 -4.65 -3.47
CA GLY A 154 23.36 -5.15 -4.30
C GLY A 154 22.51 -4.04 -4.90
N SER A 155 21.31 -4.40 -5.34
CA SER A 155 20.34 -3.45 -5.88
C SER A 155 18.90 -3.89 -5.62
N LYS A 156 18.00 -2.93 -5.51
CA LYS A 156 16.57 -3.13 -5.35
C LYS A 156 15.83 -2.35 -6.42
N THR A 157 14.65 -2.83 -6.83
CA THR A 157 13.83 -2.18 -7.86
C THR A 157 12.36 -2.15 -7.46
N PHE A 158 11.60 -1.25 -8.09
CA PHE A 158 10.17 -1.00 -7.81
C PHE A 158 9.88 -0.59 -6.36
N ILE A 159 10.80 0.16 -5.74
CA ILE A 159 10.64 0.55 -4.36
C ILE A 159 9.80 1.81 -4.26
N THR A 160 8.62 1.68 -3.67
CA THR A 160 7.72 2.80 -3.36
C THR A 160 8.33 3.68 -2.27
N ASN A 161 8.14 4.99 -2.36
CA ASN A 161 8.83 6.01 -1.57
C ASN A 161 10.35 5.98 -1.80
N GLY A 162 10.83 5.39 -2.91
CA GLY A 162 12.24 5.12 -3.14
C GLY A 162 13.11 6.37 -3.18
N LEU A 163 12.62 7.45 -3.79
CA LEU A 163 13.33 8.73 -3.83
C LEU A 163 13.13 9.53 -2.55
N LEU A 164 11.91 9.51 -1.97
CA LEU A 164 11.55 10.31 -0.81
C LEU A 164 12.04 9.72 0.52
N SER A 165 12.20 8.39 0.61
CA SER A 165 12.51 7.71 1.87
C SER A 165 13.77 8.22 2.56
N ASP A 166 13.71 8.35 3.86
CA ASP A 166 14.85 8.63 4.73
C ASP A 166 15.34 7.36 5.42
N LEU A 167 14.45 6.39 5.62
CA LEU A 167 14.68 5.10 6.22
C LEU A 167 14.19 4.01 5.28
N VAL A 168 15.03 3.02 5.01
CA VAL A 168 14.69 1.88 4.13
C VAL A 168 14.99 0.58 4.86
N ILE A 169 13.96 -0.25 5.03
CA ILE A 169 14.14 -1.64 5.47
C ILE A 169 14.53 -2.46 4.25
N VAL A 170 15.75 -2.98 4.23
CA VAL A 170 16.32 -3.72 3.10
C VAL A 170 16.46 -5.20 3.45
N ALA A 171 15.84 -6.07 2.64
CA ALA A 171 16.05 -7.51 2.74
C ALA A 171 17.41 -7.87 2.11
N CYS A 172 18.33 -8.44 2.90
CA CYS A 172 19.70 -8.80 2.51
C CYS A 172 20.04 -10.23 2.91
N LYS A 173 20.93 -10.90 2.19
CA LYS A 173 21.55 -12.14 2.64
C LYS A 173 22.74 -11.83 3.54
N THR A 174 22.63 -12.21 4.81
CA THR A 174 23.76 -12.26 5.76
C THR A 174 24.48 -13.62 5.70
N ASP A 175 23.74 -14.68 5.34
CA ASP A 175 24.31 -15.99 5.02
C ASP A 175 23.79 -16.49 3.66
N SER A 176 24.65 -16.48 2.66
CA SER A 176 24.31 -16.92 1.30
C SER A 176 24.11 -18.44 1.15
N LYS A 177 24.53 -19.23 2.13
CA LYS A 177 24.44 -20.70 2.09
C LYS A 177 23.12 -21.23 2.63
N ASN A 178 22.39 -20.43 3.43
CA ASN A 178 21.19 -20.86 4.15
C ASN A 178 19.87 -20.53 3.45
N GLY A 179 19.88 -20.22 2.13
CA GLY A 179 18.64 -19.94 1.38
C GLY A 179 17.81 -18.84 2.00
N ALA A 180 16.54 -19.12 2.29
CA ALA A 180 15.61 -18.19 2.95
C ALA A 180 16.00 -17.87 4.41
N HIS A 181 16.58 -18.84 5.13
CA HIS A 181 17.04 -18.64 6.52
C HIS A 181 18.31 -17.79 6.63
N GLY A 182 18.96 -17.49 5.52
CA GLY A 182 20.10 -16.57 5.48
C GLY A 182 19.71 -15.12 5.21
N ILE A 183 18.42 -14.79 5.17
CA ILE A 183 17.93 -13.43 4.91
C ILE A 183 17.69 -12.70 6.23
N SER A 184 18.25 -11.50 6.31
CA SER A 184 18.05 -10.53 7.41
C SER A 184 17.43 -9.25 6.88
N LEU A 185 16.82 -8.46 7.77
CA LEU A 185 16.35 -7.11 7.46
C LEU A 185 17.30 -6.11 8.08
N ILE A 186 17.81 -5.20 7.26
CA ILE A 186 18.77 -4.17 7.69
C ILE A 186 18.21 -2.80 7.33
N ILE A 187 18.30 -1.86 8.27
CA ILE A 187 17.82 -0.51 8.08
C ILE A 187 18.95 0.37 7.53
N LEU A 188 18.74 0.90 6.32
CA LEU A 188 19.61 1.88 5.71
C LEU A 188 18.97 3.26 5.83
N GLU A 189 19.78 4.26 6.16
CA GLU A 189 19.34 5.64 6.31
C GLU A 189 19.86 6.52 5.17
N ARG A 190 19.12 7.56 4.84
CA ARG A 190 19.53 8.57 3.84
C ARG A 190 20.88 9.15 4.21
N GLY A 191 21.78 9.27 3.24
CA GLY A 191 23.10 9.86 3.39
C GLY A 191 24.21 8.87 3.76
N MET A 192 23.91 7.58 3.94
CA MET A 192 24.95 6.56 4.05
C MET A 192 25.75 6.51 2.75
N GLU A 193 27.09 6.56 2.85
CA GLU A 193 28.01 6.48 1.71
C GLU A 193 27.82 5.16 0.95
N GLY A 194 27.78 5.22 -0.38
CA GLY A 194 27.55 4.06 -1.25
C GLY A 194 26.07 3.67 -1.39
N PHE A 195 25.15 4.32 -0.69
CA PHE A 195 23.71 4.16 -0.91
C PHE A 195 23.19 5.21 -1.88
N GLU A 196 22.94 4.77 -3.11
CA GLU A 196 22.45 5.62 -4.20
C GLU A 196 21.03 5.27 -4.59
N ARG A 197 20.25 6.28 -4.96
CA ARG A 197 18.92 6.15 -5.55
C ARG A 197 19.04 6.29 -7.05
N GLY A 198 18.43 5.35 -7.76
CA GLY A 198 18.35 5.38 -9.21
C GLY A 198 17.32 6.41 -9.70
N ASN A 199 17.04 6.35 -10.98
CA ASN A 199 16.05 7.19 -11.61
C ASN A 199 14.63 6.79 -11.16
N LYS A 200 13.73 7.78 -11.17
CA LYS A 200 12.29 7.53 -11.05
C LYS A 200 11.82 6.62 -12.19
N LEU A 201 11.09 5.56 -11.87
CA LEU A 201 10.52 4.68 -12.87
C LEU A 201 9.25 5.28 -13.50
N HIS A 202 9.19 5.30 -14.81
CA HIS A 202 8.01 5.75 -15.55
C HIS A 202 6.94 4.65 -15.56
N LYS A 203 5.86 4.86 -14.82
CA LYS A 203 4.75 3.91 -14.66
C LYS A 203 3.56 4.32 -15.51
N MET A 204 2.70 3.37 -15.86
CA MET A 204 1.46 3.65 -16.58
C MET A 204 0.38 4.29 -15.69
N GLY A 205 0.45 4.13 -14.37
CA GLY A 205 -0.46 4.68 -13.38
C GLY A 205 0.26 5.04 -12.09
N GLN A 206 -0.47 5.59 -11.11
CA GLN A 206 0.07 6.07 -9.84
C GLN A 206 1.31 6.96 -10.03
N ILE A 207 1.24 7.88 -10.99
CA ILE A 207 2.41 8.62 -11.49
C ILE A 207 3.05 9.46 -10.38
N ALA A 208 2.24 10.06 -9.50
CA ALA A 208 2.71 10.85 -8.37
C ALA A 208 3.27 10.02 -7.20
N GLN A 209 3.12 8.68 -7.22
CA GLN A 209 3.79 7.82 -6.26
C GLN A 209 5.21 7.55 -6.74
N ASP A 210 6.22 8.08 -6.04
CA ASP A 210 7.59 7.83 -6.42
C ASP A 210 7.91 6.33 -6.27
N THR A 211 8.52 5.80 -7.29
CA THR A 211 8.96 4.42 -7.35
C THR A 211 10.32 4.40 -8.04
N ALA A 212 11.32 3.89 -7.35
CA ALA A 212 12.70 4.00 -7.81
C ALA A 212 13.48 2.70 -7.67
N GLU A 213 14.64 2.68 -8.30
CA GLU A 213 15.70 1.72 -8.04
C GLU A 213 16.59 2.22 -6.91
N MET A 214 17.23 1.29 -6.23
CA MET A 214 18.22 1.56 -5.18
C MET A 214 19.47 0.73 -5.43
N PHE A 215 20.63 1.34 -5.26
CA PHE A 215 21.92 0.70 -5.47
C PHE A 215 22.75 0.81 -4.18
N PHE A 216 23.39 -0.28 -3.82
CA PHE A 216 24.23 -0.39 -2.65
C PHE A 216 25.62 -0.85 -3.09
N LYS A 217 26.62 0.00 -2.87
CA LYS A 217 28.01 -0.28 -3.18
C LYS A 217 28.86 -0.03 -1.94
N ASP A 218 29.27 -1.13 -1.30
CA ASP A 218 30.08 -1.12 -0.08
C ASP A 218 29.52 -0.21 1.03
N VAL A 219 28.18 -0.20 1.18
CA VAL A 219 27.52 0.63 2.21
C VAL A 219 27.85 0.06 3.57
N LYS A 220 28.53 0.87 4.40
CA LYS A 220 28.82 0.54 5.81
C LYS A 220 27.61 0.84 6.67
N VAL A 221 26.98 -0.17 7.20
CA VAL A 221 25.78 -0.05 8.02
C VAL A 221 26.08 -0.51 9.45
N PRO A 222 25.87 0.33 10.48
CA PRO A 222 26.08 -0.05 11.87
C PRO A 222 25.36 -1.34 12.26
N LYS A 223 25.93 -2.13 13.15
CA LYS A 223 25.28 -3.36 13.67
C LYS A 223 23.92 -3.07 14.31
N ASP A 224 23.76 -1.93 14.94
CA ASP A 224 22.54 -1.49 15.59
C ASP A 224 21.41 -1.15 14.60
N ASN A 225 21.68 -1.25 13.29
CA ASN A 225 20.66 -1.12 12.25
C ASN A 225 20.11 -2.49 11.77
N LEU A 226 20.52 -3.60 12.38
CA LEU A 226 19.86 -4.89 12.19
C LEU A 226 18.45 -4.85 12.81
N LEU A 227 17.45 -5.20 12.04
CA LEU A 227 16.07 -5.27 12.49
C LEU A 227 15.75 -6.68 13.01
N GLY A 228 15.56 -6.80 14.31
CA GLY A 228 15.34 -8.09 14.98
C GLY A 228 16.60 -8.95 15.02
N GLU A 229 16.46 -10.22 14.65
CA GLU A 229 17.53 -11.23 14.70
C GLU A 229 18.09 -11.54 13.31
N GLU A 230 19.39 -11.78 13.23
CA GLU A 230 20.05 -12.21 12.00
C GLU A 230 19.47 -13.55 11.50
N GLY A 231 19.22 -13.64 10.18
CA GLY A 231 18.62 -14.82 9.57
C GLY A 231 17.11 -14.96 9.72
N LYS A 232 16.44 -14.06 10.43
CA LYS A 232 14.98 -14.11 10.64
C LYS A 232 14.19 -13.23 9.65
N GLY A 233 14.85 -12.49 8.78
CA GLY A 233 14.20 -11.54 7.90
C GLY A 233 13.12 -12.15 7.00
N PHE A 234 13.34 -13.35 6.46
CA PHE A 234 12.32 -14.04 5.67
C PHE A 234 11.08 -14.36 6.49
N TYR A 235 11.25 -14.83 7.71
CA TYR A 235 10.15 -15.12 8.63
C TYR A 235 9.34 -13.84 8.92
N TYR A 236 10.00 -12.73 9.23
CA TYR A 236 9.34 -11.44 9.49
C TYR A 236 8.54 -10.94 8.29
N MET A 237 9.07 -11.12 7.06
CA MET A 237 8.34 -10.79 5.85
C MET A 237 7.08 -11.64 5.70
N MET A 238 7.17 -12.95 5.91
CA MET A 238 6.01 -13.86 5.79
C MET A 238 4.93 -13.56 6.84
N GLU A 239 5.31 -13.19 8.06
CA GLU A 239 4.40 -12.79 9.14
C GLU A 239 3.66 -11.47 8.84
N SER A 240 4.30 -10.53 8.15
CA SER A 240 3.73 -9.21 7.86
C SER A 240 2.84 -9.21 6.62
N LEU A 241 3.10 -10.07 5.64
CA LEU A 241 2.38 -10.11 4.36
C LEU A 241 0.85 -10.19 4.46
N PRO A 242 0.21 -10.90 5.41
CA PRO A 242 -1.25 -10.90 5.53
C PRO A 242 -1.85 -9.49 5.74
N LYS A 243 -1.26 -8.67 6.62
CA LYS A 243 -1.68 -7.27 6.85
C LYS A 243 -1.44 -6.41 5.60
N GLU A 244 -0.27 -6.56 4.96
CA GLU A 244 0.09 -5.84 3.73
C GLU A 244 -0.89 -6.14 2.59
N ARG A 245 -1.27 -7.40 2.39
CA ARG A 245 -2.25 -7.84 1.39
C ARG A 245 -3.64 -7.28 1.67
N LEU A 246 -4.02 -7.21 2.94
CA LEU A 246 -5.31 -6.64 3.34
C LEU A 246 -5.35 -5.13 3.10
N SER A 247 -4.24 -4.40 3.28
CA SER A 247 -4.10 -2.99 2.91
C SER A 247 -4.34 -2.77 1.41
N ILE A 248 -3.80 -3.65 0.56
CA ILE A 248 -4.05 -3.61 -0.89
C ILE A 248 -5.54 -3.85 -1.19
N ALA A 249 -6.16 -4.86 -0.56
CA ALA A 249 -7.58 -5.14 -0.72
C ALA A 249 -8.47 -3.96 -0.28
N ALA A 250 -8.09 -3.23 0.78
CA ALA A 250 -8.75 -2.00 1.22
C ALA A 250 -8.83 -0.95 0.11
N GLY A 251 -7.68 -0.69 -0.53
CA GLY A 251 -7.60 0.24 -1.65
C GLY A 251 -8.48 -0.19 -2.81
N SER A 252 -8.47 -1.47 -3.13
CA SER A 252 -9.27 -2.03 -4.23
C SER A 252 -10.78 -1.93 -3.97
N VAL A 253 -11.26 -2.24 -2.77
CA VAL A 253 -12.68 -2.06 -2.39
C VAL A 253 -13.08 -0.58 -2.49
N ALA A 254 -12.22 0.32 -1.99
CA ALA A 254 -12.48 1.75 -2.04
C ALA A 254 -12.57 2.28 -3.48
N VAL A 255 -11.69 1.81 -4.39
CA VAL A 255 -11.74 2.18 -5.82
C VAL A 255 -12.99 1.64 -6.48
N ILE A 256 -13.39 0.37 -6.23
CA ILE A 256 -14.63 -0.23 -6.74
C ILE A 256 -15.83 0.65 -6.37
N GLU A 257 -15.98 0.98 -5.08
CA GLU A 257 -17.10 1.81 -4.59
C GLU A 257 -17.08 3.21 -5.23
N PHE A 258 -15.90 3.84 -5.29
CA PHE A 258 -15.73 5.18 -5.83
C PHE A 258 -16.09 5.28 -7.30
N VAL A 259 -15.53 4.39 -8.15
CA VAL A 259 -15.80 4.44 -9.59
C VAL A 259 -17.24 4.04 -9.91
N LEU A 260 -17.84 3.15 -9.13
CA LEU A 260 -19.23 2.74 -9.29
C LEU A 260 -20.18 3.89 -8.96
N GLU A 261 -19.94 4.63 -7.85
CA GLU A 261 -20.70 5.83 -7.49
C GLU A 261 -20.66 6.89 -8.60
N LEU A 262 -19.46 7.20 -9.12
CA LEU A 262 -19.27 8.12 -10.25
C LEU A 262 -20.03 7.67 -11.50
N THR A 263 -19.96 6.37 -11.80
CA THR A 263 -20.56 5.80 -13.01
C THR A 263 -22.08 5.78 -12.92
N ILE A 264 -22.64 5.45 -11.76
CA ILE A 264 -24.10 5.51 -11.51
C ILE A 264 -24.59 6.95 -11.71
N LYS A 265 -23.90 7.94 -11.13
CA LYS A 265 -24.23 9.35 -11.32
C LYS A 265 -24.19 9.75 -12.80
N TYR A 266 -23.10 9.41 -13.51
CA TYR A 266 -22.96 9.66 -14.93
C TYR A 266 -24.09 9.02 -15.75
N CYS A 267 -24.47 7.78 -15.47
CA CYS A 267 -25.57 7.07 -16.14
C CYS A 267 -26.94 7.71 -15.88
N HIS A 268 -27.12 8.41 -14.78
CA HIS A 268 -28.34 9.19 -14.50
C HIS A 268 -28.39 10.55 -15.22
N GLU A 269 -27.25 11.13 -15.53
CA GLU A 269 -27.14 12.47 -16.15
C GLU A 269 -27.03 12.37 -17.68
N ARG A 270 -26.18 11.48 -18.19
CA ARG A 270 -25.91 11.35 -19.62
C ARG A 270 -27.08 10.79 -20.39
N LYS A 271 -27.45 11.46 -21.49
CA LYS A 271 -28.53 11.03 -22.41
C LYS A 271 -27.95 10.61 -23.75
N ALA A 272 -28.54 9.57 -24.36
CA ALA A 272 -28.35 9.12 -25.73
C ALA A 272 -29.67 8.54 -26.25
N PHE A 273 -29.96 8.68 -27.53
CA PHE A 273 -31.19 8.20 -28.14
C PHE A 273 -32.46 8.63 -27.40
N GLY A 274 -32.48 9.86 -26.93
CA GLY A 274 -33.65 10.46 -26.25
C GLY A 274 -33.86 10.08 -24.78
N GLN A 275 -33.04 9.21 -24.19
CA GLN A 275 -33.18 8.74 -22.81
C GLN A 275 -31.83 8.68 -22.07
N LYS A 276 -31.87 8.54 -20.74
CA LYS A 276 -30.68 8.36 -19.90
C LYS A 276 -29.97 7.05 -20.25
N ILE A 277 -28.63 7.04 -20.33
CA ILE A 277 -27.90 5.81 -20.67
C ILE A 277 -28.12 4.68 -19.65
N GLY A 278 -28.36 5.02 -18.37
CA GLY A 278 -28.73 4.06 -17.33
C GLY A 278 -30.10 3.42 -17.52
N SER A 279 -30.95 3.97 -18.42
CA SER A 279 -32.29 3.40 -18.71
C SER A 279 -32.23 2.22 -19.70
N PHE A 280 -31.14 2.05 -20.44
CA PHE A 280 -30.97 0.89 -21.32
C PHE A 280 -30.80 -0.40 -20.51
N GLN A 281 -31.45 -1.48 -20.94
CA GLN A 281 -31.46 -2.75 -20.21
C GLN A 281 -30.04 -3.28 -19.94
N ASN A 282 -29.16 -3.25 -20.94
CA ASN A 282 -27.78 -3.71 -20.79
C ASN A 282 -27.00 -2.89 -19.73
N SER A 283 -27.18 -1.56 -19.70
CA SER A 283 -26.56 -0.70 -18.70
C SER A 283 -27.06 -1.01 -17.29
N LYS A 284 -28.39 -1.20 -17.14
CA LYS A 284 -29.00 -1.59 -15.85
C LYS A 284 -28.44 -2.91 -15.34
N PHE A 285 -28.31 -3.91 -16.20
CA PHE A 285 -27.80 -5.21 -15.81
C PHE A 285 -26.34 -5.14 -15.37
N LYS A 286 -25.49 -4.44 -16.13
CA LYS A 286 -24.08 -4.21 -15.72
C LYS A 286 -23.96 -3.49 -14.38
N LEU A 287 -24.75 -2.44 -14.16
CA LEU A 287 -24.75 -1.72 -12.90
C LEU A 287 -25.24 -2.59 -11.74
N ALA A 288 -26.27 -3.43 -11.96
CA ALA A 288 -26.77 -4.35 -10.95
C ALA A 288 -25.74 -5.43 -10.57
N GLU A 289 -25.06 -6.01 -11.56
CA GLU A 289 -23.99 -7.00 -11.37
C GLU A 289 -22.82 -6.39 -10.58
N MET A 290 -22.29 -5.24 -11.03
CA MET A 290 -21.18 -4.56 -10.36
C MET A 290 -21.53 -4.14 -8.93
N THR A 291 -22.74 -3.65 -8.68
CA THR A 291 -23.20 -3.27 -7.34
C THR A 291 -23.26 -4.48 -6.42
N THR A 292 -23.78 -5.61 -6.91
CA THR A 292 -23.85 -6.85 -6.14
C THR A 292 -22.44 -7.37 -5.80
N GLU A 293 -21.55 -7.40 -6.77
CA GLU A 293 -20.15 -7.84 -6.56
C GLU A 293 -19.40 -6.89 -5.59
N ALA A 294 -19.65 -5.59 -5.66
CA ALA A 294 -19.08 -4.61 -4.73
C ALA A 294 -19.53 -4.86 -3.27
N GLU A 295 -20.82 -5.14 -3.04
CA GLU A 295 -21.34 -5.49 -1.70
C GLU A 295 -20.74 -6.80 -1.16
N ILE A 296 -20.55 -7.80 -2.02
CA ILE A 296 -19.89 -9.06 -1.65
C ILE A 296 -18.42 -8.79 -1.27
N ALA A 297 -17.70 -8.00 -2.08
CA ALA A 297 -16.32 -7.64 -1.83
C ALA A 297 -16.16 -6.87 -0.50
N ARG A 298 -17.02 -5.89 -0.25
CA ARG A 298 -17.04 -5.12 1.01
C ARG A 298 -17.28 -6.04 2.20
N THR A 299 -18.28 -6.90 2.13
CA THR A 299 -18.60 -7.84 3.22
C THR A 299 -17.44 -8.77 3.52
N PHE A 300 -16.81 -9.34 2.49
CA PHE A 300 -15.68 -10.24 2.66
C PHE A 300 -14.45 -9.51 3.22
N TYR A 301 -14.17 -8.31 2.71
CA TYR A 301 -13.10 -7.45 3.23
C TYR A 301 -13.31 -7.10 4.70
N ASP A 302 -14.50 -6.64 5.07
CA ASP A 302 -14.82 -6.26 6.45
C ASP A 302 -14.65 -7.45 7.41
N GLN A 303 -15.05 -8.67 6.98
CA GLN A 303 -14.80 -9.88 7.75
C GLN A 303 -13.30 -10.14 7.94
N CYS A 304 -12.48 -9.94 6.90
CA CYS A 304 -11.02 -10.09 7.02
C CYS A 304 -10.41 -9.05 7.98
N VAL A 305 -10.92 -7.82 8.01
CA VAL A 305 -10.49 -6.78 8.96
C VAL A 305 -10.82 -7.19 10.40
N PHE A 306 -12.02 -7.71 10.66
CA PHE A 306 -12.38 -8.23 11.99
C PHE A 306 -11.44 -9.37 12.41
N GLU A 307 -11.15 -10.30 11.52
CA GLU A 307 -10.22 -11.40 11.81
C GLU A 307 -8.79 -10.92 12.03
N LEU A 308 -8.33 -9.88 11.31
CA LEU A 308 -7.01 -9.29 11.55
C LEU A 308 -6.94 -8.68 12.96
N ASN A 309 -7.95 -7.89 13.35
CA ASN A 309 -8.02 -7.27 14.67
C ASN A 309 -8.09 -8.32 15.80
N ASP A 310 -8.81 -9.43 15.56
CA ASP A 310 -8.90 -10.57 16.47
C ASP A 310 -7.66 -11.48 16.45
N LYS A 311 -6.61 -11.17 15.65
CA LYS A 311 -5.42 -12.00 15.43
C LYS A 311 -5.73 -13.40 14.86
N LYS A 312 -6.79 -13.53 14.07
CA LYS A 312 -7.29 -14.77 13.46
C LYS A 312 -7.17 -14.84 11.95
N LEU A 313 -6.78 -13.73 11.31
CA LEU A 313 -6.61 -13.70 9.86
C LEU A 313 -5.49 -14.64 9.42
N THR A 314 -5.82 -15.62 8.59
CA THR A 314 -4.84 -16.57 8.07
C THR A 314 -4.18 -16.06 6.79
N PRO A 315 -2.94 -16.50 6.46
CA PRO A 315 -2.26 -16.09 5.23
C PRO A 315 -3.05 -16.40 3.95
N GLU A 316 -3.70 -17.57 3.88
CA GLU A 316 -4.52 -17.97 2.74
C GLU A 316 -5.80 -17.13 2.61
N LYS A 317 -6.44 -16.73 3.72
CA LYS A 317 -7.61 -15.86 3.67
C LYS A 317 -7.24 -14.44 3.24
N ALA A 318 -6.11 -13.92 3.70
CA ALA A 318 -5.55 -12.67 3.21
C ALA A 318 -5.20 -12.75 1.71
N ALA A 319 -4.68 -13.90 1.24
CA ALA A 319 -4.41 -14.14 -0.16
C ALA A 319 -5.70 -14.18 -1.00
N MET A 320 -6.79 -14.81 -0.49
CA MET A 320 -8.12 -14.81 -1.13
C MET A 320 -8.64 -13.39 -1.28
N ALA A 321 -8.59 -12.58 -0.21
CA ALA A 321 -9.05 -11.19 -0.23
C ALA A 321 -8.26 -10.37 -1.25
N LYS A 322 -6.92 -10.42 -1.20
CA LYS A 322 -6.06 -9.70 -2.13
C LYS A 322 -6.33 -10.10 -3.59
N TRP A 323 -6.27 -11.39 -3.90
CA TRP A 323 -6.46 -11.87 -5.26
C TRP A 323 -7.82 -11.50 -5.82
N TRP A 324 -8.89 -11.94 -5.15
CA TRP A 324 -10.24 -11.83 -5.70
C TRP A 324 -10.70 -10.38 -5.82
N ILE A 325 -10.42 -9.55 -4.81
CA ILE A 325 -10.86 -8.15 -4.78
C ILE A 325 -10.09 -7.31 -5.81
N THR A 326 -8.78 -7.53 -6.00
CA THR A 326 -8.00 -6.78 -7.00
C THR A 326 -8.38 -7.16 -8.44
N GLU A 327 -8.73 -8.41 -8.71
CA GLU A 327 -9.27 -8.82 -10.03
C GLU A 327 -10.66 -8.23 -10.26
N LEU A 328 -11.50 -8.18 -9.22
CA LEU A 328 -12.80 -7.54 -9.30
C LEU A 328 -12.68 -6.04 -9.56
N GLU A 329 -11.71 -5.36 -8.93
CA GLU A 329 -11.42 -3.95 -9.20
C GLU A 329 -11.18 -3.72 -10.70
N LEU A 330 -10.28 -4.49 -11.32
CA LEU A 330 -10.01 -4.38 -12.76
C LEU A 330 -11.27 -4.60 -13.61
N LYS A 331 -12.07 -5.59 -13.27
CA LYS A 331 -13.33 -5.89 -13.96
C LYS A 331 -14.31 -4.71 -13.85
N VAL A 332 -14.53 -4.20 -12.65
CA VAL A 332 -15.48 -3.10 -12.39
C VAL A 332 -15.02 -1.80 -13.03
N VAL A 333 -13.76 -1.42 -12.85
CA VAL A 333 -13.19 -0.19 -13.44
C VAL A 333 -13.28 -0.23 -14.96
N ASN A 334 -12.97 -1.38 -15.60
CA ASN A 334 -13.08 -1.54 -17.05
C ASN A 334 -14.53 -1.39 -17.53
N GLN A 335 -15.52 -1.95 -16.84
CA GLN A 335 -16.93 -1.80 -17.19
C GLN A 335 -17.45 -0.38 -16.96
N CYS A 336 -17.03 0.28 -15.87
CA CYS A 336 -17.34 1.68 -15.59
C CYS A 336 -16.79 2.60 -16.68
N LEU A 337 -15.52 2.42 -17.07
CA LEU A 337 -14.90 3.15 -18.17
C LEU A 337 -15.68 2.99 -19.47
N GLN A 338 -16.10 1.75 -19.80
CA GLN A 338 -16.89 1.49 -21.00
C GLN A 338 -18.24 2.22 -20.98
N LEU A 339 -18.89 2.33 -19.83
CA LEU A 339 -20.15 3.07 -19.69
C LEU A 339 -20.00 4.59 -19.87
N HIS A 340 -18.81 5.15 -19.62
CA HIS A 340 -18.51 6.54 -19.88
C HIS A 340 -18.26 6.82 -21.39
N GLY A 341 -18.02 5.80 -22.21
CA GLY A 341 -17.73 5.97 -23.62
C GLY A 341 -16.46 6.79 -23.85
N GLY A 342 -16.47 7.72 -24.82
CA GLY A 342 -15.31 8.56 -25.11
C GLY A 342 -14.79 9.37 -23.92
N TYR A 343 -15.66 9.77 -23.00
CA TYR A 343 -15.25 10.45 -21.77
C TYR A 343 -14.49 9.54 -20.81
N GLY A 344 -14.71 8.22 -20.87
CA GLY A 344 -13.91 7.26 -20.12
C GLY A 344 -12.46 7.12 -20.59
N TYR A 345 -12.13 7.63 -21.78
CA TYR A 345 -10.78 7.55 -22.36
C TYR A 345 -9.95 8.83 -22.15
N ILE A 346 -10.54 9.86 -21.53
CA ILE A 346 -9.91 11.15 -21.29
C ILE A 346 -9.41 11.21 -19.84
N LEU A 347 -8.12 11.53 -19.64
CA LEU A 347 -7.47 11.51 -18.34
C LEU A 347 -8.03 12.52 -17.32
N GLU A 348 -8.74 13.52 -17.77
CA GLU A 348 -9.47 14.48 -16.91
C GLU A 348 -10.65 13.83 -16.18
N TYR A 349 -11.11 12.65 -16.63
CA TYR A 349 -12.15 11.90 -15.95
C TYR A 349 -11.55 10.92 -14.94
N PRO A 350 -12.03 10.94 -13.68
CA PRO A 350 -11.48 10.06 -12.64
C PRO A 350 -11.53 8.56 -12.96
N VAL A 351 -12.49 8.11 -13.77
CA VAL A 351 -12.59 6.70 -14.18
C VAL A 351 -11.42 6.28 -15.08
N ALA A 352 -10.90 7.17 -15.94
CA ALA A 352 -9.73 6.91 -16.76
C ALA A 352 -8.47 6.78 -15.89
N GLN A 353 -8.31 7.69 -14.93
CA GLN A 353 -7.23 7.62 -13.94
C GLN A 353 -7.29 6.34 -13.11
N ALA A 354 -8.49 5.97 -12.63
CA ALA A 354 -8.70 4.73 -11.89
C ALA A 354 -8.28 3.51 -12.72
N TYR A 355 -8.62 3.45 -14.02
CA TYR A 355 -8.24 2.36 -14.90
C TYR A 355 -6.72 2.16 -14.98
N LEU A 356 -5.95 3.23 -15.13
CA LEU A 356 -4.49 3.17 -15.16
C LEU A 356 -3.90 2.78 -13.79
N ASN A 357 -4.44 3.34 -12.72
CA ASN A 357 -3.95 3.15 -11.36
C ASN A 357 -4.23 1.75 -10.80
N SER A 358 -5.34 1.13 -11.22
CA SER A 358 -5.77 -0.20 -10.74
C SER A 358 -4.89 -1.34 -11.24
N ARG A 359 -4.23 -1.19 -12.40
CA ARG A 359 -3.55 -2.33 -13.05
C ARG A 359 -2.47 -2.97 -12.19
N VAL A 360 -1.78 -2.20 -11.37
CA VAL A 360 -0.69 -2.70 -10.52
C VAL A 360 -1.18 -3.54 -9.33
N GLN A 361 -2.45 -3.40 -8.94
CA GLN A 361 -3.02 -4.05 -7.75
C GLN A 361 -2.94 -5.58 -7.78
N THR A 362 -3.02 -6.19 -8.96
CA THR A 362 -2.89 -7.64 -9.14
C THR A 362 -1.43 -8.12 -9.20
N ILE A 363 -0.45 -7.19 -9.17
CA ILE A 363 0.98 -7.49 -9.37
C ILE A 363 1.75 -7.42 -8.05
N TYR A 364 1.74 -6.26 -7.38
CA TYR A 364 2.53 -6.06 -6.15
C TYR A 364 1.90 -6.74 -4.92
N GLY A 365 2.66 -6.88 -3.84
CA GLY A 365 2.23 -7.63 -2.64
C GLY A 365 2.01 -9.13 -2.89
N GLY A 366 2.56 -9.65 -3.99
CA GLY A 366 2.37 -10.99 -4.54
C GLY A 366 1.36 -11.00 -5.68
N THR A 367 1.75 -11.56 -6.84
CA THR A 367 0.88 -11.63 -8.03
C THR A 367 -0.35 -12.50 -7.77
N THR A 368 -1.36 -12.38 -8.65
CA THR A 368 -2.55 -13.26 -8.66
C THR A 368 -2.16 -14.73 -8.58
N GLU A 369 -1.11 -15.15 -9.31
CA GLU A 369 -0.62 -16.54 -9.34
C GLU A 369 -0.02 -16.94 -7.99
N ILE A 370 0.77 -16.07 -7.36
CA ILE A 370 1.32 -16.32 -6.01
C ILE A 370 0.19 -16.43 -4.97
N MET A 371 -0.86 -15.62 -5.07
CA MET A 371 -2.02 -15.73 -4.17
C MET A 371 -2.71 -17.09 -4.34
N LYS A 372 -2.93 -17.53 -5.59
CA LYS A 372 -3.52 -18.83 -5.90
C LYS A 372 -2.65 -19.99 -5.44
N GLU A 373 -1.33 -19.87 -5.57
CA GLU A 373 -0.37 -20.87 -5.07
C GLU A 373 -0.46 -21.03 -3.54
N ILE A 374 -0.55 -19.93 -2.79
CA ILE A 374 -0.72 -19.97 -1.33
C ILE A 374 -2.02 -20.69 -0.96
N ILE A 375 -3.11 -20.35 -1.65
CA ILE A 375 -4.42 -20.98 -1.41
C ILE A 375 -4.37 -22.46 -1.79
N GLY A 376 -3.80 -22.80 -2.97
CA GLY A 376 -3.67 -24.19 -3.41
C GLY A 376 -2.90 -25.06 -2.43
N LYS A 377 -1.76 -24.55 -1.91
CA LYS A 377 -0.98 -25.25 -0.86
C LYS A 377 -1.76 -25.47 0.43
N SER A 378 -2.61 -24.52 0.84
CA SER A 378 -3.44 -24.69 2.04
C SER A 378 -4.51 -25.77 1.87
N LEU A 379 -4.84 -26.10 0.62
CA LEU A 379 -5.77 -27.22 0.27
C LEU A 379 -5.07 -28.56 0.15
N GLY A 380 -3.74 -28.62 0.32
CA GLY A 380 -2.94 -29.85 0.29
C GLY A 380 -2.39 -30.22 -1.09
N PHE A 381 -2.35 -29.27 -2.04
CA PHE A 381 -1.77 -29.48 -3.38
C PHE A 381 -0.34 -28.93 -3.49
#